data_623c758c3576c8cf0787f3d1ac2aab93
#
_entry.id   623c758c3576c8cf0787f3d1ac2aab93
#
_cell.length_a   1.000
_cell.length_b   1.000
_cell.length_c   1.000
_cell.angle_alpha   90.00
_cell.angle_beta   90.00
_cell.angle_gamma   90.00
#
_symmetry.space_group_name_H-M   'P 1'
#
loop_
_entity.id
_entity.type
_entity.pdbx_description
1 polymer ?
#
loop_
_entity_poly.entity_id
_entity_poly.type
_entity_poly.pdbx_seq_one_letter_code
_entity_poly.pdbx_strand_id
1 'polypeptide(L)'
;MLARMSFALLCACLVATPALAKNKTDFSCTGVFGPDSSEALLIETYGADNVVTGQVPGAEGMEAQATTVFPNDPDKAMQFGWMDNEARQGLGYVDLPPSIDGPHGVHVGMTVAEVLAINGKPFAIGGFWWDYGGYAQIAEGTLANADDATCFLSLRFSPADDYQPDLDTSSVAGEVSIPTDEPLLEKLDTRVSTVSVSFPDVGD
;
A
#
# COMPACT_ATOMS: atom_id res chain seq x y z
N MET A 1 -63.31 -42.37 -4.06
CA MET A 1 -62.60 -41.59 -3.03
C MET A 1 -61.24 -41.20 -3.53
N LEU A 2 -61.08 -39.97 -4.06
CA LEU A 2 -59.79 -39.44 -4.52
C LEU A 2 -59.21 -38.52 -3.44
N ALA A 3 -58.09 -38.90 -2.86
CA ALA A 3 -57.33 -38.06 -1.93
C ALA A 3 -56.51 -37.02 -2.69
N ARG A 4 -56.77 -35.74 -2.43
CA ARG A 4 -55.96 -34.60 -2.92
C ARG A 4 -54.79 -34.40 -1.99
N MET A 5 -53.57 -34.65 -2.46
CA MET A 5 -52.32 -34.21 -1.81
C MET A 5 -52.05 -32.77 -2.17
N SER A 6 -52.11 -31.88 -1.19
CA SER A 6 -51.66 -30.49 -1.34
C SER A 6 -50.15 -30.40 -1.08
N PHE A 7 -49.39 -30.02 -2.08
CA PHE A 7 -47.95 -29.68 -1.95
C PHE A 7 -47.85 -28.24 -1.48
N ALA A 8 -47.36 -28.02 -0.29
CA ALA A 8 -47.01 -26.70 0.24
C ALA A 8 -45.57 -26.34 -0.26
N LEU A 9 -45.49 -25.32 -1.13
CA LEU A 9 -44.24 -24.78 -1.61
C LEU A 9 -43.65 -23.83 -0.55
N LEU A 10 -42.59 -24.27 0.13
CA LEU A 10 -41.85 -23.45 1.10
C LEU A 10 -40.93 -22.52 0.35
N CYS A 11 -41.27 -21.23 0.27
CA CYS A 11 -40.44 -20.18 -0.31
C CYS A 11 -39.39 -19.74 0.75
N ALA A 12 -38.15 -20.20 0.64
CA ALA A 12 -37.04 -19.75 1.47
C ALA A 12 -36.55 -18.37 0.99
N CYS A 13 -36.89 -17.31 1.71
CA CYS A 13 -36.33 -15.98 1.52
C CYS A 13 -34.88 -15.96 2.00
N LEU A 14 -33.91 -15.94 1.06
CA LEU A 14 -32.50 -15.60 1.35
C LEU A 14 -32.44 -14.13 1.75
N VAL A 15 -32.27 -13.88 3.05
CA VAL A 15 -31.94 -12.53 3.55
C VAL A 15 -30.47 -12.28 3.27
N ALA A 16 -30.17 -11.51 2.22
CA ALA A 16 -28.84 -10.99 2.00
C ALA A 16 -28.53 -9.96 3.09
N THR A 17 -27.62 -10.28 4.00
CA THR A 17 -27.08 -9.32 4.96
C THR A 17 -26.26 -8.28 4.18
N PRO A 18 -26.54 -6.96 4.31
CA PRO A 18 -25.67 -5.95 3.74
C PRO A 18 -24.29 -6.05 4.41
N ALA A 19 -23.24 -6.24 3.62
CA ALA A 19 -21.87 -6.05 4.07
C ALA A 19 -21.77 -4.60 4.57
N LEU A 20 -21.43 -4.42 5.84
CA LEU A 20 -21.11 -3.11 6.40
C LEU A 20 -19.91 -2.56 5.60
N ALA A 21 -20.17 -1.58 4.76
CA ALA A 21 -19.11 -0.79 4.12
C ALA A 21 -18.28 -0.19 5.26
N LYS A 22 -16.99 -0.59 5.33
CA LYS A 22 -16.00 0.03 6.22
C LYS A 22 -16.00 1.51 5.85
N ASN A 23 -16.30 2.40 6.81
CA ASN A 23 -16.15 3.84 6.57
C ASN A 23 -14.67 4.09 6.24
N LYS A 24 -14.36 4.32 4.96
CA LYS A 24 -13.03 4.75 4.53
C LYS A 24 -12.78 6.12 5.14
N THR A 25 -11.77 6.22 5.98
CA THR A 25 -11.24 7.51 6.41
C THR A 25 -10.35 7.99 5.27
N ASP A 26 -10.69 9.13 4.68
CA ASP A 26 -9.83 9.76 3.67
C ASP A 26 -8.47 10.04 4.30
N PHE A 27 -7.42 9.49 3.71
CA PHE A 27 -6.06 9.76 4.14
C PHE A 27 -5.74 11.24 3.95
N SER A 28 -5.10 11.84 4.95
CA SER A 28 -4.65 13.22 4.87
C SER A 28 -3.20 13.34 5.33
N CYS A 29 -2.40 14.15 4.63
CA CYS A 29 -1.01 14.43 4.94
C CYS A 29 -0.88 15.43 6.08
N THR A 30 -1.50 15.13 7.23
CA THR A 30 -1.57 16.00 8.42
C THR A 30 -1.45 15.17 9.71
N GLY A 31 -1.20 15.83 10.83
CA GLY A 31 -1.05 15.17 12.13
C GLY A 31 0.14 14.22 12.13
N VAL A 32 -0.06 12.98 12.58
CA VAL A 32 1.01 11.97 12.58
C VAL A 32 1.53 11.63 11.17
N PHE A 33 0.72 11.88 10.14
CA PHE A 33 1.06 11.70 8.73
C PHE A 33 1.39 13.02 8.03
N GLY A 34 1.73 14.07 8.77
CA GLY A 34 2.10 15.37 8.23
C GLY A 34 3.61 15.65 8.33
N PRO A 35 4.12 16.66 7.59
CA PRO A 35 5.54 16.99 7.55
C PRO A 35 6.11 17.37 8.93
N ASP A 36 5.28 17.95 9.81
CA ASP A 36 5.68 18.35 11.17
C ASP A 36 5.61 17.20 12.19
N SER A 37 5.41 15.96 11.74
CA SER A 37 5.36 14.79 12.62
C SER A 37 6.71 14.52 13.31
N SER A 38 6.65 13.84 14.45
CA SER A 38 7.82 13.48 15.24
C SER A 38 7.58 12.17 16.00
N GLU A 39 8.66 11.50 16.45
CA GLU A 39 8.55 10.34 17.34
C GLU A 39 7.76 10.68 18.62
N ALA A 40 7.95 11.87 19.17
CA ALA A 40 7.21 12.32 20.35
C ALA A 40 5.68 12.35 20.09
N LEU A 41 5.25 12.83 18.92
CA LEU A 41 3.84 12.81 18.51
C LEU A 41 3.31 11.38 18.29
N LEU A 42 4.14 10.48 17.76
CA LEU A 42 3.77 9.07 17.63
C LEU A 42 3.59 8.41 19.00
N ILE A 43 4.49 8.68 19.96
CA ILE A 43 4.39 8.19 21.34
C ILE A 43 3.12 8.73 22.03
N GLU A 44 2.81 10.01 21.85
CA GLU A 44 1.60 10.61 22.41
C GLU A 44 0.33 9.96 21.83
N THR A 45 0.34 9.68 20.52
CA THR A 45 -0.83 9.17 19.79
C THR A 45 -1.06 7.67 20.02
N TYR A 46 0.00 6.87 19.98
CA TYR A 46 -0.08 5.40 19.94
C TYR A 46 0.37 4.74 21.26
N GLY A 47 0.99 5.50 22.15
CA GLY A 47 1.58 4.97 23.38
C GLY A 47 3.01 4.46 23.20
N ALA A 48 3.87 4.71 24.19
CA ALA A 48 5.30 4.39 24.14
C ALA A 48 5.59 2.89 23.90
N ASP A 49 4.76 1.99 24.40
CA ASP A 49 4.93 0.54 24.25
C ASP A 49 4.73 0.07 22.79
N ASN A 50 4.11 0.88 21.96
CA ASN A 50 3.82 0.59 20.56
C ASN A 50 4.76 1.30 19.56
N VAL A 51 5.73 2.08 20.04
CA VAL A 51 6.63 2.88 19.20
C VAL A 51 8.07 2.45 19.46
N VAL A 52 8.75 1.98 18.43
CA VAL A 52 10.14 1.49 18.52
C VAL A 52 10.96 2.13 17.42
N THR A 53 12.06 2.79 17.79
CA THR A 53 13.05 3.30 16.83
C THR A 53 14.27 2.37 16.79
N GLY A 54 14.71 2.06 15.59
CA GLY A 54 15.83 1.16 15.34
C GLY A 54 16.32 1.20 13.90
N GLN A 55 17.26 0.31 13.61
CA GLN A 55 17.75 0.10 12.26
C GLN A 55 16.76 -0.79 11.50
N VAL A 56 16.46 -0.41 10.26
CA VAL A 56 15.61 -1.16 9.33
C VAL A 56 16.40 -1.44 8.05
N PRO A 57 16.09 -2.52 7.32
CA PRO A 57 16.73 -2.78 6.04
C PRO A 57 16.47 -1.65 5.04
N GLY A 58 17.54 -1.18 4.40
CA GLY A 58 17.51 -0.25 3.29
C GLY A 58 17.94 -0.91 1.98
N ALA A 59 18.01 -0.12 0.90
CA ALA A 59 18.51 -0.59 -0.38
C ALA A 59 20.00 -0.97 -0.30
N GLU A 60 20.46 -1.84 -1.19
CA GLU A 60 21.86 -2.26 -1.34
C GLU A 60 22.48 -2.85 -0.06
N GLY A 61 21.64 -3.47 0.78
CA GLY A 61 22.07 -4.05 2.05
C GLY A 61 22.50 -3.03 3.11
N MET A 62 22.21 -1.75 2.89
CA MET A 62 22.40 -0.72 3.91
C MET A 62 21.29 -0.79 4.98
N GLU A 63 21.57 -0.19 6.13
CA GLU A 63 20.58 0.01 7.18
C GLU A 63 20.23 1.49 7.27
N ALA A 64 18.94 1.77 7.47
CA ALA A 64 18.42 3.11 7.73
C ALA A 64 17.80 3.17 9.13
N GLN A 65 17.85 4.34 9.78
CA GLN A 65 17.13 4.53 11.02
C GLN A 65 15.67 4.89 10.72
N ALA A 66 14.74 4.18 11.35
CA ALA A 66 13.31 4.48 11.27
C ALA A 66 12.61 4.24 12.60
N THR A 67 11.43 4.83 12.76
CA THR A 67 10.51 4.57 13.88
C THR A 67 9.37 3.69 13.38
N THR A 68 9.18 2.54 14.00
CA THR A 68 8.07 1.62 13.68
C THR A 68 7.00 1.71 14.76
N VAL A 69 5.78 1.96 14.35
CA VAL A 69 4.58 1.90 15.20
C VAL A 69 3.92 0.53 15.02
N PHE A 70 3.52 -0.10 16.13
CA PHE A 70 2.98 -1.47 16.17
C PHE A 70 3.87 -2.55 15.55
N PRO A 71 5.17 -2.64 15.90
CA PRO A 71 6.13 -3.53 15.24
C PRO A 71 5.78 -5.03 15.29
N ASN A 72 4.90 -5.43 16.21
CA ASN A 72 4.49 -6.82 16.42
C ASN A 72 3.13 -7.16 15.76
N ASP A 73 2.51 -6.23 15.03
CA ASP A 73 1.22 -6.41 14.37
C ASP A 73 1.38 -6.05 12.86
N PRO A 74 1.62 -7.03 11.98
CA PRO A 74 1.89 -6.76 10.57
C PRO A 74 0.73 -6.06 9.83
N ASP A 75 -0.50 -6.19 10.32
CA ASP A 75 -1.65 -5.50 9.74
C ASP A 75 -1.71 -4.01 10.12
N LYS A 76 -0.94 -3.60 11.13
CA LYS A 76 -0.92 -2.21 11.64
C LYS A 76 0.48 -1.59 11.66
N ALA A 77 1.53 -2.35 11.38
CA ALA A 77 2.90 -1.86 11.42
C ALA A 77 3.10 -0.72 10.41
N MET A 78 3.48 0.45 10.91
CA MET A 78 3.81 1.63 10.11
C MET A 78 5.27 1.99 10.32
N GLN A 79 6.00 2.29 9.25
CA GLN A 79 7.40 2.70 9.34
C GLN A 79 7.53 4.18 8.96
N PHE A 80 8.12 4.97 9.86
CA PHE A 80 8.33 6.41 9.71
C PHE A 80 9.82 6.70 9.55
N GLY A 81 10.20 7.35 8.46
CA GLY A 81 11.54 7.90 8.24
C GLY A 81 11.56 9.40 8.45
N TRP A 82 12.62 9.91 9.07
CA TRP A 82 12.72 11.30 9.51
C TRP A 82 13.71 12.09 8.66
N MET A 83 13.41 13.36 8.40
CA MET A 83 14.37 14.30 7.81
C MET A 83 15.51 14.58 8.79
N ASP A 84 15.17 14.80 10.07
CA ASP A 84 16.15 14.87 11.16
C ASP A 84 16.13 13.54 11.94
N ASN A 85 17.06 12.65 11.58
CA ASN A 85 17.20 11.34 12.22
C ASN A 85 17.67 11.41 13.68
N GLU A 86 18.41 12.46 14.07
CA GLU A 86 18.91 12.62 15.45
C GLU A 86 17.77 13.07 16.37
N ALA A 87 17.04 14.11 15.97
CA ALA A 87 15.89 14.61 16.71
C ALA A 87 14.61 13.78 16.49
N ARG A 88 14.58 12.90 15.48
CA ARG A 88 13.42 12.10 15.06
C ARG A 88 12.18 12.96 14.83
N GLN A 89 12.36 13.95 13.98
CA GLN A 89 11.32 14.93 13.60
C GLN A 89 11.41 15.33 12.14
N GLY A 90 10.33 15.95 11.64
CA GLY A 90 10.18 16.25 10.23
C GLY A 90 10.00 14.93 9.44
N LEU A 91 8.76 14.60 9.10
CA LEU A 91 8.45 13.37 8.42
C LEU A 91 8.99 13.39 6.99
N GLY A 92 9.93 12.50 6.68
CA GLY A 92 10.44 12.27 5.33
C GLY A 92 9.55 11.33 4.55
N TYR A 93 9.18 10.21 5.17
CA TYR A 93 8.23 9.25 4.58
C TYR A 93 7.52 8.43 5.66
N VAL A 94 6.39 7.86 5.28
CA VAL A 94 5.71 6.80 6.04
C VAL A 94 5.25 5.68 5.12
N ASP A 95 5.58 4.45 5.48
CA ASP A 95 5.01 3.26 4.86
C ASP A 95 3.74 2.86 5.61
N LEU A 96 2.64 2.77 4.86
CA LEU A 96 1.32 2.49 5.41
C LEU A 96 1.05 1.00 5.50
N PRO A 97 0.39 0.54 6.57
CA PRO A 97 0.03 -0.86 6.75
C PRO A 97 -1.20 -1.25 5.92
N PRO A 98 -1.48 -2.56 5.77
CA PRO A 98 -2.68 -3.04 5.07
C PRO A 98 -4.01 -2.52 5.64
N SER A 99 -4.03 -2.13 6.92
CA SER A 99 -5.24 -1.62 7.60
C SER A 99 -5.57 -0.16 7.30
N ILE A 100 -4.67 0.59 6.66
CA ILE A 100 -4.86 2.02 6.33
C ILE A 100 -4.92 2.19 4.81
N ASP A 101 -6.00 2.81 4.34
CA ASP A 101 -6.06 3.26 2.95
C ASP A 101 -5.22 4.53 2.79
N GLY A 102 -4.31 4.56 1.82
CA GLY A 102 -3.53 5.74 1.47
C GLY A 102 -4.32 6.75 0.61
N PRO A 103 -3.64 7.75 0.02
CA PRO A 103 -4.27 8.72 -0.88
C PRO A 103 -5.12 8.05 -1.95
N HIS A 104 -6.30 8.61 -2.25
CA HIS A 104 -7.27 8.08 -3.21
C HIS A 104 -7.78 6.66 -2.92
N GLY A 105 -7.54 6.14 -1.71
CA GLY A 105 -7.99 4.82 -1.29
C GLY A 105 -7.13 3.66 -1.79
N VAL A 106 -5.91 3.91 -2.26
CA VAL A 106 -4.96 2.84 -2.57
C VAL A 106 -4.47 2.17 -1.29
N HIS A 107 -4.29 0.86 -1.30
CA HIS A 107 -3.83 0.13 -0.13
C HIS A 107 -2.97 -1.09 -0.51
N VAL A 108 -2.20 -1.58 0.45
CA VAL A 108 -1.43 -2.82 0.31
C VAL A 108 -2.36 -3.99 -0.03
N GLY A 109 -1.93 -4.84 -0.96
CA GLY A 109 -2.67 -5.99 -1.44
C GLY A 109 -3.54 -5.75 -2.69
N MET A 110 -3.71 -4.50 -3.14
CA MET A 110 -4.40 -4.22 -4.41
C MET A 110 -3.68 -4.84 -5.60
N THR A 111 -4.46 -5.35 -6.55
CA THR A 111 -3.94 -5.80 -7.85
C THR A 111 -3.57 -4.60 -8.74
N VAL A 112 -2.75 -4.85 -9.77
CA VAL A 112 -2.42 -3.84 -10.79
C VAL A 112 -3.68 -3.30 -11.47
N ALA A 113 -4.67 -4.16 -11.75
CA ALA A 113 -5.93 -3.78 -12.38
C ALA A 113 -6.77 -2.84 -11.50
N GLU A 114 -6.82 -3.07 -10.18
CA GLU A 114 -7.52 -2.20 -9.23
C GLU A 114 -6.87 -0.81 -9.15
N VAL A 115 -5.53 -0.77 -9.08
CA VAL A 115 -4.79 0.50 -9.08
C VAL A 115 -4.96 1.24 -10.41
N LEU A 116 -4.92 0.53 -11.55
CA LEU A 116 -5.18 1.10 -12.87
C LEU A 116 -6.59 1.70 -12.97
N ALA A 117 -7.60 1.04 -12.38
CA ALA A 117 -8.98 1.55 -12.35
C ALA A 117 -9.09 2.85 -11.53
N ILE A 118 -8.36 2.99 -10.43
CA ILE A 118 -8.30 4.23 -9.63
C ILE A 118 -7.56 5.32 -10.41
N ASN A 119 -6.42 4.98 -11.01
CA ASN A 119 -5.60 5.96 -11.75
C ASN A 119 -6.30 6.48 -13.02
N GLY A 120 -7.08 5.63 -13.68
CA GLY A 120 -7.80 5.95 -14.91
C GLY A 120 -6.89 6.13 -16.14
N LYS A 121 -5.58 5.95 -16.00
CA LYS A 121 -4.57 6.02 -17.06
C LYS A 121 -3.55 4.90 -16.87
N PRO A 122 -3.02 4.32 -17.98
CA PRO A 122 -1.93 3.36 -17.91
C PRO A 122 -0.69 3.97 -17.23
N PHE A 123 0.07 3.11 -16.57
CA PHE A 123 1.37 3.44 -16.00
C PHE A 123 2.34 2.28 -16.24
N ALA A 124 3.58 2.43 -15.80
CA ALA A 124 4.54 1.34 -15.85
C ALA A 124 4.99 0.96 -14.44
N ILE A 125 5.54 -0.24 -14.30
CA ILE A 125 6.11 -0.77 -13.06
C ILE A 125 7.56 -1.12 -13.36
N GLY A 126 8.51 -0.74 -12.49
CA GLY A 126 9.89 -1.20 -12.58
C GLY A 126 9.99 -2.71 -12.43
N GLY A 127 10.85 -3.37 -13.21
CA GLY A 127 10.98 -4.82 -13.16
C GLY A 127 11.33 -5.34 -11.77
N PHE A 128 11.14 -6.65 -11.53
CA PHE A 128 11.22 -7.26 -10.20
C PHE A 128 12.59 -7.86 -9.91
N TRP A 129 12.77 -8.34 -8.67
CA TRP A 129 13.92 -9.10 -8.14
C TRP A 129 15.24 -8.33 -8.15
N TRP A 130 15.17 -7.03 -7.87
CA TRP A 130 16.31 -6.19 -7.56
C TRP A 130 15.90 -5.06 -6.60
N ASP A 131 16.86 -4.37 -5.99
CA ASP A 131 16.59 -3.45 -4.87
C ASP A 131 15.64 -2.30 -5.19
N TYR A 132 15.71 -1.78 -6.43
CA TYR A 132 14.85 -0.69 -6.90
C TYR A 132 13.67 -1.16 -7.76
N GLY A 133 13.37 -2.46 -7.73
CA GLY A 133 12.28 -3.05 -8.51
C GLY A 133 10.90 -2.81 -7.93
N GLY A 134 9.88 -2.95 -8.80
CA GLY A 134 8.47 -2.92 -8.41
C GLY A 134 7.84 -1.54 -8.26
N TYR A 135 8.60 -0.45 -8.33
CA TYR A 135 8.03 0.90 -8.18
C TYR A 135 7.17 1.29 -9.37
N ALA A 136 5.98 1.83 -9.07
CA ALA A 136 5.08 2.39 -10.07
C ALA A 136 5.63 3.72 -10.63
N GLN A 137 5.59 3.85 -11.96
CA GLN A 137 5.99 5.04 -12.72
C GLN A 137 4.70 5.70 -13.25
N ILE A 138 4.03 6.49 -12.42
CA ILE A 138 2.74 7.10 -12.71
C ILE A 138 2.96 8.56 -13.11
N ALA A 139 2.94 8.83 -14.44
CA ALA A 139 3.13 10.17 -14.97
C ALA A 139 1.80 10.95 -15.14
N GLU A 140 0.68 10.24 -15.30
CA GLU A 140 -0.64 10.82 -15.57
C GLU A 140 -1.73 10.06 -14.81
N GLY A 141 -2.85 10.72 -14.57
CA GLY A 141 -4.03 10.13 -13.93
C GLY A 141 -4.25 10.62 -12.50
N THR A 142 -5.19 10.00 -11.81
CA THR A 142 -5.60 10.40 -10.46
C THR A 142 -4.50 10.23 -9.42
N LEU A 143 -3.60 9.26 -9.64
CA LEU A 143 -2.52 8.92 -8.70
C LEU A 143 -1.18 9.59 -9.06
N ALA A 144 -1.12 10.38 -10.14
CA ALA A 144 0.07 11.13 -10.49
C ALA A 144 0.31 12.24 -9.43
N ASN A 145 1.54 12.34 -8.94
CA ASN A 145 1.91 13.39 -8.02
C ASN A 145 1.94 14.74 -8.76
N ALA A 146 1.19 15.72 -8.27
CA ALA A 146 1.22 17.08 -8.79
C ALA A 146 2.46 17.83 -8.25
N ASP A 147 3.00 18.78 -9.03
CA ASP A 147 4.20 19.55 -8.63
C ASP A 147 3.99 20.37 -7.34
N ASP A 148 2.73 20.74 -7.04
CA ASP A 148 2.33 21.50 -5.86
C ASP A 148 1.70 20.61 -4.76
N ALA A 149 1.85 19.28 -4.86
CA ALA A 149 1.31 18.36 -3.88
C ALA A 149 1.97 18.56 -2.50
N THR A 150 1.15 18.51 -1.44
CA THR A 150 1.64 18.61 -0.05
C THR A 150 2.45 17.36 0.34
N CYS A 151 2.14 16.23 -0.26
CA CYS A 151 2.84 14.96 -0.08
C CYS A 151 2.78 14.14 -1.36
N PHE A 152 3.70 13.21 -1.52
CA PHE A 152 3.87 12.38 -2.70
C PHE A 152 3.54 10.92 -2.40
N LEU A 153 2.70 10.33 -3.25
CA LEU A 153 2.38 8.92 -3.21
C LEU A 153 3.43 8.11 -3.97
N SER A 154 3.92 7.04 -3.37
CA SER A 154 4.74 6.02 -4.02
C SER A 154 4.10 4.65 -3.80
N LEU A 155 4.00 3.85 -4.85
CA LEU A 155 3.52 2.48 -4.81
C LEU A 155 4.63 1.53 -5.24
N ARG A 156 4.83 0.46 -4.48
CA ARG A 156 5.68 -0.64 -4.89
C ARG A 156 4.84 -1.89 -5.05
N PHE A 157 5.05 -2.60 -6.14
CA PHE A 157 4.41 -3.88 -6.45
C PHE A 157 5.38 -5.02 -6.26
N SER A 158 4.86 -6.19 -5.90
CA SER A 158 5.63 -7.44 -5.87
C SER A 158 4.79 -8.57 -6.42
N PRO A 159 5.41 -9.51 -7.16
CA PRO A 159 4.83 -10.82 -7.41
C PRO A 159 4.51 -11.54 -6.11
N ALA A 160 3.52 -12.44 -6.12
CA ALA A 160 3.31 -13.37 -5.03
C ALA A 160 4.51 -14.34 -4.89
N ASP A 161 4.83 -14.75 -3.66
CA ASP A 161 5.96 -15.67 -3.42
C ASP A 161 5.71 -17.09 -3.97
N ASP A 162 4.44 -17.47 -4.15
CA ASP A 162 3.99 -18.80 -4.55
C ASP A 162 3.54 -18.90 -6.02
N TYR A 163 3.99 -17.95 -6.89
CA TYR A 163 3.72 -18.05 -8.33
C TYR A 163 4.30 -19.33 -8.95
N GLN A 164 3.79 -19.73 -10.11
CA GLN A 164 4.19 -20.98 -10.78
C GLN A 164 5.69 -20.99 -11.09
N PRO A 165 6.47 -21.96 -10.58
CA PRO A 165 7.93 -21.95 -10.68
C PRO A 165 8.49 -22.11 -12.10
N ASP A 166 7.70 -22.67 -13.04
CA ASP A 166 8.10 -22.88 -14.44
C ASP A 166 7.78 -21.66 -15.35
N LEU A 167 7.29 -20.57 -14.78
CA LEU A 167 6.94 -19.38 -15.54
C LEU A 167 8.22 -18.64 -15.98
N ASP A 168 8.35 -18.38 -17.29
CA ASP A 168 9.42 -17.52 -17.80
C ASP A 168 9.14 -16.06 -17.43
N THR A 169 9.93 -15.55 -16.49
CA THR A 169 9.79 -14.19 -15.94
C THR A 169 10.82 -13.21 -16.50
N SER A 170 11.61 -13.61 -17.50
CA SER A 170 12.74 -12.82 -18.01
C SER A 170 12.33 -11.43 -18.53
N SER A 171 11.11 -11.28 -19.06
CA SER A 171 10.61 -9.99 -19.57
C SER A 171 10.22 -8.98 -18.49
N VAL A 172 10.10 -9.43 -17.23
CA VAL A 172 9.68 -8.59 -16.08
C VAL A 172 10.75 -8.52 -14.98
N ALA A 173 11.93 -9.08 -15.22
CA ALA A 173 13.03 -9.12 -14.26
C ALA A 173 14.08 -8.03 -14.50
N GLY A 174 14.66 -7.48 -13.42
CA GLY A 174 15.75 -6.51 -13.47
C GLY A 174 15.32 -5.10 -13.90
N GLU A 175 16.20 -4.35 -14.51
CA GLU A 175 16.01 -2.94 -14.87
C GLU A 175 15.16 -2.77 -16.15
N VAL A 176 13.93 -3.25 -16.13
CA VAL A 176 12.97 -3.11 -17.22
C VAL A 176 11.78 -2.26 -16.78
N SER A 177 11.05 -1.69 -17.73
CA SER A 177 9.79 -0.98 -17.48
C SER A 177 8.64 -1.85 -18.00
N ILE A 178 7.76 -2.28 -17.10
CA ILE A 178 6.67 -3.21 -17.35
C ILE A 178 5.39 -2.41 -17.52
N PRO A 179 4.72 -2.43 -18.69
CA PRO A 179 3.43 -1.76 -18.85
C PRO A 179 2.32 -2.51 -18.09
N THR A 180 1.30 -1.79 -17.65
CA THR A 180 0.18 -2.36 -16.87
C THR A 180 -0.68 -3.40 -17.59
N ASP A 181 -0.54 -3.55 -18.89
CA ASP A 181 -1.20 -4.57 -19.73
C ASP A 181 -0.32 -5.81 -19.99
N GLU A 182 0.87 -5.92 -19.34
CA GLU A 182 1.72 -7.11 -19.41
C GLU A 182 1.02 -8.32 -18.75
N PRO A 183 0.74 -9.42 -19.51
CA PRO A 183 -0.02 -10.56 -18.99
C PRO A 183 0.69 -11.32 -17.85
N LEU A 184 2.00 -11.19 -17.70
CA LEU A 184 2.73 -11.82 -16.60
C LEU A 184 2.37 -11.20 -15.24
N LEU A 185 1.96 -9.94 -15.18
CA LEU A 185 1.56 -9.31 -13.93
C LEU A 185 0.39 -10.03 -13.26
N GLU A 186 -0.60 -10.47 -14.05
CA GLU A 186 -1.73 -11.27 -13.54
C GLU A 186 -1.28 -12.70 -13.16
N LYS A 187 -0.45 -13.35 -14.00
CA LYS A 187 0.02 -14.71 -13.72
C LYS A 187 0.91 -14.81 -12.49
N LEU A 188 1.60 -13.72 -12.16
CA LEU A 188 2.44 -13.58 -10.98
C LEU A 188 1.64 -13.14 -9.74
N ASP A 189 0.32 -12.96 -9.86
CA ASP A 189 -0.53 -12.35 -8.83
C ASP A 189 0.11 -11.09 -8.23
N THR A 190 0.58 -10.20 -9.13
CA THR A 190 1.30 -8.98 -8.74
C THR A 190 0.38 -8.02 -7.99
N ARG A 191 0.80 -7.63 -6.79
CA ARG A 191 0.03 -6.76 -5.90
C ARG A 191 0.87 -5.63 -5.33
N VAL A 192 0.20 -4.59 -4.88
CA VAL A 192 0.84 -3.53 -4.10
C VAL A 192 1.41 -4.14 -2.82
N SER A 193 2.72 -4.10 -2.68
CA SER A 193 3.46 -4.55 -1.49
C SER A 193 3.76 -3.42 -0.52
N THR A 194 3.90 -2.18 -1.03
CA THR A 194 4.12 -1.00 -0.19
C THR A 194 3.32 0.19 -0.74
N VAL A 195 2.66 0.89 0.16
CA VAL A 195 2.10 2.23 -0.05
C VAL A 195 2.90 3.18 0.81
N SER A 196 3.68 4.04 0.20
CA SER A 196 4.50 5.03 0.88
C SER A 196 4.01 6.44 0.58
N VAL A 197 4.00 7.28 1.60
CA VAL A 197 3.75 8.71 1.44
C VAL A 197 4.99 9.46 1.91
N SER A 198 5.51 10.34 1.06
CA SER A 198 6.72 11.10 1.34
C SER A 198 6.46 12.61 1.25
N PHE A 199 7.37 13.38 1.82
CA PHE A 199 7.31 14.83 1.85
C PHE A 199 8.54 15.40 1.15
N PRO A 200 8.41 16.56 0.44
CA PRO A 200 9.57 17.23 -0.12
C PRO A 200 10.49 17.67 1.01
N ASP A 201 11.79 17.57 0.77
CA ASP A 201 12.77 18.24 1.62
C ASP A 201 12.54 19.75 1.49
N VAL A 202 11.96 20.34 2.51
CA VAL A 202 11.82 21.81 2.62
C VAL A 202 13.18 22.34 3.11
N GLY A 203 14.20 22.17 2.25
CA GLY A 203 15.53 22.74 2.52
C GLY A 203 15.40 24.24 2.87
N ASP A 204 16.07 24.64 3.96
CA ASP A 204 16.24 26.02 4.43
C ASP A 204 16.79 26.97 3.37
#